data_daf083e8c0738b7850bd0c71a5778ac6
#
_entry.id   daf083e8c0738b7850bd0c71a5778ac6
#
_cell.length_a   1.000
_cell.length_b   1.000
_cell.length_c   1.000
_cell.angle_alpha   90.00
_cell.angle_beta   90.00
_cell.angle_gamma   90.00
#
_symmetry.space_group_name_H-M   'P 1'
#
loop_
_entity.id
_entity.type
_entity.pdbx_description
1 polymer ?
#
loop_
_entity_poly.entity_id
_entity_poly.type
_entity_poly.pdbx_seq_one_letter_code
_entity_poly.pdbx_strand_id
1 'polypeptide(L)'
;MAFQKARALQEAEKLVSQGKSAQAIKQYQEILDKDPADVSLLNTVGDLYIRDRNVPEGLKQFQKLAEAYVREGFNVKAIAIYRKISKLDTNSVDTLLKLAELYQLQGLSREAR
;
A
#
# COMPACT_ATOMS: atom_id res chain seq x y z
N MET A 1 -26.90 0.88 10.69
CA MET A 1 -26.97 0.20 9.38
C MET A 1 -25.66 -0.46 9.06
N ALA A 2 -25.70 -1.57 8.35
CA ALA A 2 -24.49 -2.27 7.93
C ALA A 2 -23.71 -1.42 6.94
N PHE A 3 -22.40 -1.39 7.07
CA PHE A 3 -21.50 -0.72 6.14
C PHE A 3 -21.51 -1.44 4.79
N GLN A 4 -21.74 -0.69 3.71
CA GLN A 4 -21.79 -1.24 2.36
C GLN A 4 -20.52 -0.88 1.60
N LYS A 5 -19.52 -1.73 1.73
CA LYS A 5 -18.20 -1.51 1.15
C LYS A 5 -18.23 -1.37 -0.36
N ALA A 6 -18.97 -2.25 -1.05
CA ALA A 6 -19.04 -2.24 -2.52
C ALA A 6 -19.56 -0.90 -3.04
N ARG A 7 -20.60 -0.37 -2.40
CA ARG A 7 -21.18 0.92 -2.79
C ARG A 7 -20.21 2.07 -2.53
N ALA A 8 -19.54 2.05 -1.37
CA ALA A 8 -18.56 3.07 -1.03
C ALA A 8 -17.38 3.05 -2.00
N LEU A 9 -16.92 1.87 -2.42
CA LEU A 9 -15.86 1.73 -3.42
C LEU A 9 -16.28 2.33 -4.76
N GLN A 10 -17.51 2.05 -5.21
CA GLN A 10 -18.03 2.62 -6.46
C GLN A 10 -18.10 4.14 -6.41
N GLU A 11 -18.53 4.70 -5.31
CA GLU A 11 -18.60 6.14 -5.13
C GLU A 11 -17.21 6.78 -5.18
N ALA A 12 -16.23 6.15 -4.53
CA ALA A 12 -14.85 6.62 -4.54
C ALA A 12 -14.25 6.54 -5.95
N GLU A 13 -14.47 5.44 -6.67
CA GLU A 13 -14.01 5.29 -8.05
C GLU A 13 -14.60 6.36 -8.97
N LYS A 14 -15.86 6.68 -8.77
CA LYS A 14 -16.53 7.75 -9.52
C LYS A 14 -15.87 9.11 -9.26
N LEU A 15 -15.53 9.39 -8.01
CA LEU A 15 -14.83 10.62 -7.65
C LEU A 15 -13.46 10.69 -8.33
N VAL A 16 -12.72 9.59 -8.39
CA VAL A 16 -11.45 9.52 -9.09
C VAL A 16 -11.64 9.86 -10.58
N SER A 17 -12.65 9.26 -11.22
CA SER A 17 -12.92 9.48 -12.64
C SER A 17 -13.32 10.92 -12.94
N GLN A 18 -13.87 11.62 -11.96
CA GLN A 18 -14.24 13.03 -12.06
C GLN A 18 -13.09 13.99 -11.72
N GLY A 19 -11.89 13.46 -11.45
CA GLY A 19 -10.74 14.27 -11.06
C GLY A 19 -10.81 14.81 -9.64
N LYS A 20 -11.69 14.27 -8.81
CA LYS A 20 -11.88 14.71 -7.42
C LYS A 20 -11.09 13.81 -6.46
N SER A 21 -9.75 13.77 -6.64
CA SER A 21 -8.87 12.87 -5.91
C SER A 21 -8.93 13.04 -4.40
N ALA A 22 -8.96 14.27 -3.90
CA ALA A 22 -8.99 14.53 -2.45
C ALA A 22 -10.25 13.96 -1.82
N GLN A 23 -11.39 14.12 -2.48
CA GLN A 23 -12.66 13.57 -2.00
C GLN A 23 -12.65 12.04 -2.07
N ALA A 24 -12.07 11.49 -3.14
CA ALA A 24 -11.95 10.03 -3.30
C ALA A 24 -11.08 9.44 -2.19
N ILE A 25 -9.96 10.06 -1.90
CA ILE A 25 -9.05 9.61 -0.83
C ILE A 25 -9.79 9.58 0.51
N LYS A 26 -10.55 10.62 0.81
CA LYS A 26 -11.33 10.68 2.04
C LYS A 26 -12.31 9.52 2.14
N GLN A 27 -13.01 9.23 1.03
CA GLN A 27 -13.94 8.11 0.94
C GLN A 27 -13.23 6.77 1.15
N TYR A 28 -12.09 6.58 0.49
CA TYR A 28 -11.28 5.36 0.65
C TYR A 28 -10.75 5.21 2.06
N GLN A 29 -10.35 6.29 2.73
CA GLN A 29 -9.88 6.22 4.11
C GLN A 29 -10.98 5.76 5.06
N GLU A 30 -12.21 6.18 4.83
CA GLU A 30 -13.35 5.70 5.62
C GLU A 30 -13.54 4.19 5.46
N ILE A 31 -13.33 3.68 4.24
CA ILE A 31 -13.38 2.24 3.98
C ILE A 31 -12.23 1.52 4.69
N LEU A 32 -11.02 2.07 4.63
CA LEU A 32 -9.85 1.50 5.29
C LEU A 32 -10.01 1.48 6.82
N ASP A 33 -10.72 2.44 7.39
CA ASP A 33 -11.01 2.44 8.82
C ASP A 33 -11.83 1.21 9.22
N LYS A 34 -12.66 0.72 8.32
CA LYS A 34 -13.46 -0.49 8.53
C LYS A 34 -12.70 -1.77 8.19
N ASP A 35 -11.75 -1.70 7.27
CA ASP A 35 -10.97 -2.84 6.80
C ASP A 35 -9.52 -2.42 6.58
N PRO A 36 -8.74 -2.24 7.67
CA PRO A 36 -7.38 -1.70 7.58
C PRO A 36 -6.38 -2.58 6.86
N ALA A 37 -6.67 -3.86 6.68
CA ALA A 37 -5.75 -4.82 6.06
C ALA A 37 -6.06 -5.06 4.58
N ASP A 38 -6.97 -4.29 3.98
CA ASP A 38 -7.31 -4.43 2.56
C ASP A 38 -6.14 -3.97 1.70
N VAL A 39 -5.36 -4.95 1.22
CA VAL A 39 -4.12 -4.67 0.47
C VAL A 39 -4.39 -3.94 -0.86
N SER A 40 -5.47 -4.31 -1.53
CA SER A 40 -5.86 -3.66 -2.78
C SER A 40 -6.15 -2.17 -2.56
N LEU A 41 -6.85 -1.87 -1.49
CA LEU A 41 -7.24 -0.52 -1.14
C LEU A 41 -6.05 0.32 -0.68
N LEU A 42 -5.15 -0.26 0.12
CA LEU A 42 -3.91 0.40 0.54
C LEU A 42 -3.08 0.82 -0.68
N ASN A 43 -2.99 -0.06 -1.68
CA ASN A 43 -2.26 0.24 -2.91
C ASN A 43 -2.93 1.39 -3.67
N THR A 44 -4.25 1.35 -3.83
CA THR A 44 -5.01 2.38 -4.52
C THR A 44 -4.84 3.74 -3.86
N VAL A 45 -4.97 3.80 -2.55
CA VAL A 45 -4.87 5.06 -1.80
C VAL A 45 -3.45 5.59 -1.84
N GLY A 46 -2.46 4.71 -1.71
CA GLY A 46 -1.05 5.10 -1.86
C GLY A 46 -0.79 5.76 -3.20
N ASP A 47 -1.24 5.15 -4.28
CA ASP A 47 -1.07 5.70 -5.64
C ASP A 47 -1.77 7.05 -5.80
N LEU A 48 -2.96 7.21 -5.23
CA LEU A 48 -3.69 8.49 -5.30
C LEU A 48 -2.96 9.61 -4.57
N TYR A 49 -2.40 9.33 -3.39
CA TYR A 49 -1.60 10.32 -2.67
C TYR A 49 -0.38 10.74 -3.47
N ILE A 50 0.32 9.78 -4.08
CA ILE A 50 1.51 10.08 -4.91
C ILE A 50 1.10 10.95 -6.11
N ARG A 51 -0.01 10.60 -6.77
CA ARG A 51 -0.53 11.39 -7.89
C ARG A 51 -0.84 12.82 -7.48
N ASP A 52 -1.38 13.00 -6.28
CA ASP A 52 -1.72 14.32 -5.73
C ASP A 52 -0.50 15.02 -5.11
N ARG A 53 0.70 14.47 -5.30
CA ARG A 53 1.97 15.03 -4.80
C ARG A 53 2.07 15.04 -3.28
N ASN A 54 1.30 14.20 -2.61
CA ASN A 54 1.40 14.00 -1.16
C ASN A 54 2.22 12.74 -0.88
N VAL A 55 3.52 12.82 -1.15
CA VAL A 55 4.44 11.69 -1.03
C VAL A 55 4.48 11.13 0.40
N PRO A 56 4.58 11.93 1.47
CA PRO A 56 4.63 11.38 2.82
C PRO A 56 3.44 10.50 3.17
N GLU A 57 2.23 10.90 2.80
CA GLU A 57 1.03 10.09 3.06
C GLU A 57 0.99 8.84 2.18
N GLY A 58 1.42 8.98 0.93
CA GLY A 58 1.53 7.82 0.04
C GLY A 58 2.49 6.77 0.57
N LEU A 59 3.64 7.21 1.07
CA LEU A 59 4.63 6.31 1.67
C LEU A 59 4.08 5.57 2.89
N LYS A 60 3.29 6.24 3.72
CA LYS A 60 2.64 5.60 4.86
C LYS A 60 1.73 4.46 4.43
N GLN A 61 0.95 4.68 3.37
CA GLN A 61 0.06 3.65 2.85
C GLN A 61 0.86 2.47 2.30
N PHE A 62 1.92 2.73 1.54
CA PHE A 62 2.76 1.67 1.00
C PHE A 62 3.50 0.90 2.08
N GLN A 63 3.93 1.54 3.15
CA GLN A 63 4.52 0.84 4.30
C GLN A 63 3.53 -0.12 4.94
N LYS A 64 2.30 0.32 5.16
CA LYS A 64 1.23 -0.56 5.68
C LYS A 64 0.98 -1.73 4.75
N LEU A 65 0.98 -1.48 3.45
CA LEU A 65 0.79 -2.51 2.43
C LEU A 65 1.92 -3.55 2.48
N ALA A 66 3.17 -3.10 2.50
CA ALA A 66 4.32 -3.99 2.55
C ALA A 66 4.29 -4.84 3.82
N GLU A 67 3.99 -4.23 4.97
CA GLU A 67 3.88 -4.95 6.25
C GLU A 67 2.77 -5.98 6.23
N ALA A 68 1.64 -5.66 5.60
CA ALA A 68 0.53 -6.61 5.45
C ALA A 68 0.97 -7.83 4.63
N TYR A 69 1.69 -7.60 3.53
CA TYR A 69 2.21 -8.70 2.72
C TYR A 69 3.20 -9.57 3.50
N VAL A 70 4.09 -8.96 4.29
CA VAL A 70 5.04 -9.71 5.12
C VAL A 70 4.29 -10.59 6.13
N ARG A 71 3.29 -10.03 6.81
CA ARG A 71 2.50 -10.78 7.80
C ARG A 71 1.83 -12.00 7.20
N GLU A 72 1.43 -11.91 5.95
CA GLU A 72 0.75 -12.99 5.25
C GLU A 72 1.69 -13.95 4.52
N GLY A 73 2.99 -13.69 4.59
CA GLY A 73 3.99 -14.54 3.95
C GLY A 73 4.20 -14.26 2.47
N PHE A 74 3.66 -13.16 1.95
CA PHE A 74 3.83 -12.77 0.55
C PHE A 74 5.08 -11.94 0.37
N ASN A 75 6.24 -12.55 0.58
CA ASN A 75 7.52 -11.85 0.62
C ASN A 75 7.89 -11.22 -0.72
N VAL A 76 7.59 -11.88 -1.85
CA VAL A 76 7.86 -11.33 -3.18
C VAL A 76 7.08 -10.05 -3.42
N LYS A 77 5.80 -10.04 -3.03
CA LYS A 77 4.95 -8.85 -3.14
C LYS A 77 5.44 -7.73 -2.22
N ALA A 78 5.85 -8.08 -1.00
CA ALA A 78 6.41 -7.12 -0.06
C ALA A 78 7.67 -6.47 -0.61
N ILE A 79 8.55 -7.26 -1.22
CA ILE A 79 9.78 -6.75 -1.86
C ILE A 79 9.42 -5.72 -2.93
N ALA A 80 8.44 -6.03 -3.77
CA ALA A 80 8.01 -5.10 -4.83
C ALA A 80 7.57 -3.76 -4.25
N ILE A 81 6.82 -3.78 -3.14
CA ILE A 81 6.35 -2.54 -2.51
C ILE A 81 7.49 -1.79 -1.84
N TYR A 82 8.38 -2.47 -1.12
CA TYR A 82 9.55 -1.82 -0.51
C TYR A 82 10.48 -1.21 -1.57
N ARG A 83 10.61 -1.84 -2.74
CA ARG A 83 11.37 -1.26 -3.85
C ARG A 83 10.71 0.02 -4.34
N LYS A 84 9.38 0.04 -4.42
CA LYS A 84 8.61 1.23 -4.78
C LYS A 84 8.83 2.35 -3.76
N ILE A 85 8.80 2.03 -2.47
CA ILE A 85 9.10 2.99 -1.39
C ILE A 85 10.51 3.53 -1.55
N SER A 86 11.49 2.67 -1.82
CA SER A 86 12.90 3.06 -1.98
C SER A 86 13.09 4.05 -3.14
N LYS A 87 12.32 3.91 -4.21
CA LYS A 87 12.37 4.84 -5.34
C LYS A 87 11.78 6.20 -4.99
N LEU A 88 10.76 6.22 -4.12
CA LEU A 88 10.10 7.46 -3.70
C LEU A 88 10.86 8.15 -2.56
N ASP A 89 11.55 7.40 -1.74
CA ASP A 89 12.33 7.88 -0.62
C ASP A 89 13.69 7.20 -0.63
N THR A 90 14.63 7.78 -1.37
CA THR A 90 15.96 7.20 -1.60
C THR A 90 16.85 7.19 -0.36
N ASN A 91 16.47 7.93 0.68
CA ASN A 91 17.27 8.07 1.90
C ASN A 91 16.79 7.18 3.05
N SER A 92 15.79 6.34 2.81
CA SER A 92 15.22 5.49 3.87
C SER A 92 16.11 4.28 4.14
N VAL A 93 16.87 4.34 5.22
CA VAL A 93 17.70 3.22 5.69
C VAL A 93 16.80 2.04 6.10
N ASP A 94 15.71 2.33 6.78
CA ASP A 94 14.75 1.29 7.21
C ASP A 94 14.26 0.45 6.02
N THR A 95 13.93 1.10 4.91
CA THR A 95 13.47 0.41 3.70
C THR A 95 14.55 -0.50 3.14
N LEU A 96 15.79 -0.01 3.10
CA LEU A 96 16.94 -0.80 2.61
C LEU A 96 17.18 -2.02 3.50
N LEU A 97 17.07 -1.86 4.82
CA LEU A 97 17.22 -2.97 5.76
C LEU A 97 16.11 -4.02 5.57
N LYS A 98 14.88 -3.58 5.39
CA LYS A 98 13.75 -4.49 5.13
C LYS A 98 13.95 -5.27 3.84
N LEU A 99 14.43 -4.59 2.79
CA LEU A 99 14.73 -5.26 1.52
C LEU A 99 15.82 -6.31 1.70
N ALA A 100 16.89 -5.97 2.40
CA ALA A 100 17.98 -6.92 2.64
C ALA A 100 17.48 -8.16 3.41
N GLU A 101 16.69 -7.97 4.44
CA GLU A 101 16.10 -9.07 5.22
C GLU A 101 15.24 -9.98 4.34
N LEU A 102 14.39 -9.39 3.50
CA LEU A 102 13.48 -10.15 2.65
C LEU A 102 14.22 -10.90 1.54
N TYR A 103 15.25 -10.29 0.96
CA TYR A 103 16.09 -10.96 -0.03
C TYR A 103 16.82 -12.15 0.59
N GLN A 104 17.31 -11.99 1.82
CA GLN A 104 17.97 -13.08 2.54
C GLN A 104 17.01 -14.24 2.79
N LEU A 105 15.79 -13.95 3.25
CA LEU A 105 14.77 -14.98 3.45
C LEU A 105 14.43 -15.72 2.14
N GLN A 106 14.35 -14.98 1.05
CA GLN A 106 14.08 -15.56 -0.26
C GLN A 106 15.23 -16.47 -0.72
N GLY A 107 16.48 -16.06 -0.48
CA GLY A 107 17.66 -16.86 -0.78
C GLY A 107 17.68 -18.17 0.00
N LEU A 108 17.41 -18.10 1.28
CA LEU A 108 17.33 -19.29 2.14
C LEU A 108 16.24 -20.25 1.69
N SER A 109 15.09 -19.72 1.31
CA SER A 109 13.98 -20.53 0.81
C SER A 109 14.37 -21.31 -0.46
N ARG A 110 15.13 -20.67 -1.36
CA ARG A 110 15.63 -21.32 -2.60
C ARG A 110 16.64 -22.41 -2.29
N GLU A 111 17.54 -22.16 -1.33
CA GLU A 111 18.56 -23.12 -0.94
C GLU A 111 17.99 -24.34 -0.23
N ALA A 112 16.84 -24.18 0.42
CA ALA A 112 16.19 -25.26 1.16
C ALA A 112 15.51 -26.31 0.28
N ARG A 113 15.44 -26.10 -1.01
CA ARG A 113 14.82 -27.04 -1.96
C ARG A 113 15.68 -28.28 -2.19
#